data_463250d36c133d9033f491886298f886
#
_entry.id   463250d36c133d9033f491886298f886
#
_cell.length_a   1.000
_cell.length_b   1.000
_cell.length_c   1.000
_cell.angle_alpha   90.00
_cell.angle_beta   90.00
_cell.angle_gamma   90.00
#
_symmetry.space_group_name_H-M   'P 1'
#
loop_
_entity.id
_entity.type
_entity.pdbx_description
1 polymer ?
#
loop_
_entity_poly.entity_id
_entity_poly.type
_entity_poly.pdbx_seq_one_letter_code
_entity_poly.pdbx_strand_id
1 'polypeptide(L)'
;MPLNIAVQMDHVSTVSIAGDTSFALSLEAQRRGHKLFHYTPDRLSMRDGKVFARVEEMQVRDEKGNHYWLGEKVRTDLSEMDVVLLRQDPPFDMNYITTTHILERIHPKTLVVNDPAWVRNSPEKIFVTEFPDLMPETLITKDPMEVATFRKEFGDIIVKPLYGNGGAGIFHLHEADRNLASLLEMFGQLFREPYIVQRYLKDVRKGDKRIILIDGEPVGAINRVPAEHDSRSNMHVGGRAEKTELTEREREICARIGPALRERGFILVGIDVIGDYMTEINVTSPTGVREVQRFGGANIASLFWDCVEGKRG
;
A
#
# COMPACT_ATOMS: atom_id res chain seq x y z
N MET A 1 -0.18 -28.40 -1.19
CA MET A 1 -1.35 -28.79 -0.36
C MET A 1 -2.27 -27.58 -0.21
N PRO A 2 -3.60 -27.75 -0.04
CA PRO A 2 -4.49 -26.63 0.28
C PRO A 2 -4.04 -25.93 1.56
N LEU A 3 -4.01 -24.60 1.54
CA LEU A 3 -3.66 -23.76 2.69
C LEU A 3 -4.92 -23.22 3.37
N ASN A 4 -4.85 -23.00 4.69
CA ASN A 4 -5.83 -22.24 5.45
C ASN A 4 -5.34 -20.79 5.56
N ILE A 5 -6.06 -19.86 4.97
CA ILE A 5 -5.65 -18.46 4.80
C ILE A 5 -6.62 -17.55 5.55
N ALA A 6 -6.12 -16.84 6.55
CA ALA A 6 -6.89 -15.79 7.20
C ALA A 6 -6.64 -14.45 6.46
N VAL A 7 -7.72 -13.77 6.07
CA VAL A 7 -7.66 -12.49 5.35
C VAL A 7 -8.12 -11.40 6.29
N GLN A 8 -7.17 -10.62 6.80
CA GLN A 8 -7.45 -9.42 7.58
C GLN A 8 -7.64 -8.23 6.65
N MET A 9 -8.85 -7.76 6.51
CA MET A 9 -9.19 -6.64 5.63
C MET A 9 -10.47 -5.97 6.12
N ASP A 10 -10.84 -4.86 5.54
CA ASP A 10 -12.17 -4.28 5.73
C ASP A 10 -13.26 -5.27 5.30
N HIS A 11 -14.49 -5.06 5.78
CA HIS A 11 -15.54 -6.05 5.53
C HIS A 11 -15.72 -6.28 4.03
N VAL A 12 -15.68 -7.54 3.61
CA VAL A 12 -15.70 -7.93 2.18
C VAL A 12 -16.88 -7.37 1.39
N SER A 13 -17.98 -7.00 2.05
CA SER A 13 -19.12 -6.34 1.42
C SER A 13 -18.84 -4.94 0.89
N THR A 14 -17.79 -4.27 1.40
CA THR A 14 -17.45 -2.89 1.04
C THR A 14 -16.46 -2.78 -0.11
N VAL A 15 -15.86 -3.89 -0.54
CA VAL A 15 -14.84 -3.88 -1.58
C VAL A 15 -15.41 -3.55 -2.95
N SER A 16 -14.67 -2.78 -3.72
CA SER A 16 -14.93 -2.61 -5.14
C SER A 16 -14.29 -3.75 -5.93
N ILE A 17 -15.06 -4.77 -6.29
CA ILE A 17 -14.52 -5.98 -6.96
C ILE A 17 -13.74 -5.67 -8.25
N ALA A 18 -14.02 -4.51 -8.88
CA ALA A 18 -13.34 -4.09 -10.12
C ALA A 18 -11.89 -3.65 -9.93
N GLY A 19 -11.49 -3.21 -8.72
CA GLY A 19 -10.15 -2.67 -8.46
C GLY A 19 -9.49 -3.20 -7.18
N ASP A 20 -10.21 -3.96 -6.34
CA ASP A 20 -9.68 -4.42 -5.06
C ASP A 20 -8.66 -5.55 -5.23
N THR A 21 -7.46 -5.33 -4.68
CA THR A 21 -6.37 -6.29 -4.74
C THR A 21 -6.60 -7.46 -3.79
N SER A 22 -7.10 -7.23 -2.58
CA SER A 22 -7.36 -8.30 -1.59
C SER A 22 -8.39 -9.28 -2.11
N PHE A 23 -9.40 -8.76 -2.81
CA PHE A 23 -10.40 -9.56 -3.51
C PHE A 23 -9.79 -10.39 -4.66
N ALA A 24 -8.91 -9.79 -5.47
CA ALA A 24 -8.20 -10.51 -6.54
C ALA A 24 -7.32 -11.64 -6.01
N LEU A 25 -6.60 -11.40 -4.91
CA LEU A 25 -5.79 -12.42 -4.22
C LEU A 25 -6.69 -13.54 -3.67
N SER A 26 -7.85 -13.22 -3.12
CA SER A 26 -8.82 -14.19 -2.59
C SER A 26 -9.42 -15.05 -3.69
N LEU A 27 -9.77 -14.48 -4.84
CA LEU A 27 -10.26 -15.24 -6.00
C LEU A 27 -9.23 -16.27 -6.48
N GLU A 28 -7.97 -15.88 -6.60
CA GLU A 28 -6.91 -16.77 -7.04
C GLU A 28 -6.61 -17.85 -5.99
N ALA A 29 -6.59 -17.52 -4.70
CA ALA A 29 -6.42 -18.48 -3.62
C ALA A 29 -7.51 -19.56 -3.66
N GLN A 30 -8.77 -19.15 -3.79
CA GLN A 30 -9.90 -20.07 -3.90
C GLN A 30 -9.81 -20.93 -5.17
N ARG A 31 -9.38 -20.35 -6.30
CA ARG A 31 -9.15 -21.10 -7.56
C ARG A 31 -8.10 -22.21 -7.39
N ARG A 32 -7.08 -21.98 -6.54
CA ARG A 32 -6.04 -22.98 -6.18
C ARG A 32 -6.51 -24.01 -5.17
N GLY A 33 -7.74 -23.90 -4.67
CA GLY A 33 -8.32 -24.81 -3.69
C GLY A 33 -7.93 -24.50 -2.24
N HIS A 34 -7.38 -23.31 -1.96
CA HIS A 34 -7.15 -22.85 -0.60
C HIS A 34 -8.45 -22.49 0.11
N LYS A 35 -8.47 -22.59 1.43
CA LYS A 35 -9.59 -22.17 2.28
C LYS A 35 -9.38 -20.76 2.78
N LEU A 36 -10.38 -19.91 2.64
CA LEU A 36 -10.34 -18.51 3.05
C LEU A 36 -11.16 -18.30 4.32
N PHE A 37 -10.63 -17.49 5.23
CA PHE A 37 -11.27 -17.06 6.47
C PHE A 37 -11.14 -15.55 6.60
N HIS A 38 -12.24 -14.84 6.55
CA HIS A 38 -12.28 -13.38 6.64
C HIS A 38 -12.41 -12.93 8.10
N TYR A 39 -11.71 -11.86 8.44
CA TYR A 39 -11.97 -11.09 9.66
C TYR A 39 -11.55 -9.62 9.49
N THR A 40 -12.23 -8.73 10.21
CA THR A 40 -11.88 -7.31 10.28
C THR A 40 -10.91 -7.05 11.43
N PRO A 41 -10.05 -6.00 11.37
CA PRO A 41 -9.02 -5.74 12.39
C PRO A 41 -9.56 -5.65 13.82
N ASP A 42 -10.78 -5.15 14.02
CA ASP A 42 -11.45 -5.05 15.33
C ASP A 42 -11.78 -6.40 15.96
N ARG A 43 -11.67 -7.50 15.22
CA ARG A 43 -11.90 -8.87 15.71
C ARG A 43 -10.62 -9.61 16.10
N LEU A 44 -9.46 -8.98 15.90
CA LEU A 44 -8.16 -9.50 16.35
C LEU A 44 -8.05 -9.36 17.87
N SER A 45 -7.50 -10.35 18.51
CA SER A 45 -7.25 -10.33 19.96
C SER A 45 -6.00 -11.12 20.33
N MET A 46 -5.32 -10.71 21.39
CA MET A 46 -4.22 -11.45 22.00
C MET A 46 -4.54 -11.73 23.45
N ARG A 47 -4.36 -12.99 23.87
CA ARG A 47 -4.51 -13.42 25.27
C ARG A 47 -3.41 -14.40 25.64
N ASP A 48 -2.69 -14.12 26.69
CA ASP A 48 -1.64 -15.00 27.23
C ASP A 48 -0.59 -15.39 26.15
N GLY A 49 -0.22 -14.42 25.29
CA GLY A 49 0.73 -14.61 24.20
C GLY A 49 0.17 -15.35 22.97
N LYS A 50 -1.06 -15.81 22.98
CA LYS A 50 -1.74 -16.45 21.83
C LYS A 50 -2.58 -15.43 21.10
N VAL A 51 -2.62 -15.56 19.77
CA VAL A 51 -3.30 -14.65 18.86
C VAL A 51 -4.57 -15.31 18.29
N PHE A 52 -5.69 -14.64 18.47
CA PHE A 52 -6.99 -15.12 18.04
C PHE A 52 -7.70 -14.09 17.17
N ALA A 53 -8.53 -14.57 16.26
CA ALA A 53 -9.53 -13.73 15.59
C ALA A 53 -10.90 -14.43 15.60
N ARG A 54 -11.97 -13.64 15.49
CA ARG A 54 -13.28 -14.17 15.13
C ARG A 54 -13.39 -14.15 13.61
N VAL A 55 -13.12 -15.29 13.01
CA VAL A 55 -13.11 -15.47 11.56
C VAL A 55 -14.44 -16.00 11.05
N GLU A 56 -14.73 -15.73 9.79
CA GLU A 56 -15.85 -16.30 9.03
C GLU A 56 -15.26 -17.02 7.81
N GLU A 57 -15.57 -18.28 7.58
CA GLU A 57 -15.21 -18.94 6.31
C GLU A 57 -15.76 -18.11 5.16
N MET A 58 -14.92 -17.82 4.16
CA MET A 58 -15.26 -16.94 3.06
C MET A 58 -15.16 -17.65 1.72
N GLN A 59 -16.18 -17.44 0.89
CA GLN A 59 -16.14 -17.78 -0.53
C GLN A 59 -16.34 -16.51 -1.34
N VAL A 60 -15.61 -16.39 -2.45
CA VAL A 60 -15.64 -15.21 -3.31
C VAL A 60 -15.99 -15.56 -4.76
N ARG A 61 -16.67 -14.64 -5.44
CA ARG A 61 -17.09 -14.76 -6.84
C ARG A 61 -16.90 -13.44 -7.55
N ASP A 62 -16.38 -13.45 -8.76
CA ASP A 62 -16.21 -12.22 -9.55
C ASP A 62 -17.55 -11.82 -10.20
N GLU A 63 -18.57 -11.56 -9.36
CA GLU A 63 -19.94 -11.26 -9.75
C GLU A 63 -20.47 -10.07 -8.95
N LYS A 64 -20.76 -8.96 -9.62
CA LYS A 64 -21.26 -7.74 -8.98
C LYS A 64 -22.59 -7.97 -8.26
N GLY A 65 -22.64 -7.62 -6.97
CA GLY A 65 -23.84 -7.80 -6.13
C GLY A 65 -23.99 -9.19 -5.51
N ASN A 66 -23.12 -10.15 -5.90
CA ASN A 66 -23.08 -11.50 -5.34
C ASN A 66 -21.64 -12.00 -5.20
N HIS A 67 -20.74 -11.12 -4.76
CA HIS A 67 -19.30 -11.36 -4.84
C HIS A 67 -18.72 -12.13 -3.66
N TYR A 68 -19.47 -12.37 -2.59
CA TYR A 68 -19.00 -13.10 -1.41
C TYR A 68 -20.10 -13.91 -0.74
N TRP A 69 -19.68 -14.86 0.05
CA TRP A 69 -20.45 -15.55 1.08
C TRP A 69 -19.57 -15.68 2.32
N LEU A 70 -20.18 -15.49 3.50
CA LEU A 70 -19.53 -15.67 4.80
C LEU A 70 -20.30 -16.70 5.63
N GLY A 71 -19.54 -17.60 6.27
CA GLY A 71 -20.06 -18.58 7.20
C GLY A 71 -20.30 -18.03 8.60
N GLU A 72 -20.40 -18.94 9.58
CA GLU A 72 -20.54 -18.56 10.98
C GLU A 72 -19.25 -17.97 11.54
N LYS A 73 -19.39 -17.08 12.54
CA LYS A 73 -18.27 -16.46 13.25
C LYS A 73 -17.68 -17.44 14.27
N VAL A 74 -16.46 -17.88 14.04
CA VAL A 74 -15.75 -18.81 14.91
C VAL A 74 -14.51 -18.14 15.49
N ARG A 75 -14.31 -18.30 16.82
CA ARG A 75 -13.05 -17.86 17.45
C ARG A 75 -11.95 -18.87 17.13
N THR A 76 -10.93 -18.43 16.38
CA THR A 76 -9.87 -19.28 15.87
C THR A 76 -8.51 -18.79 16.40
N ASP A 77 -7.62 -19.72 16.75
CA ASP A 77 -6.21 -19.44 17.01
C ASP A 77 -5.51 -19.24 15.66
N LEU A 78 -5.00 -18.01 15.41
CA LEU A 78 -4.37 -17.69 14.13
C LEU A 78 -3.02 -18.40 13.93
N SER A 79 -2.43 -18.98 14.97
CA SER A 79 -1.22 -19.82 14.84
C SER A 79 -1.50 -21.19 14.19
N GLU A 80 -2.78 -21.56 14.01
CA GLU A 80 -3.23 -22.74 13.27
C GLU A 80 -3.46 -22.48 11.78
N MET A 81 -3.40 -21.20 11.37
CA MET A 81 -3.45 -20.81 9.96
C MET A 81 -2.08 -20.97 9.29
N ASP A 82 -2.09 -21.27 8.00
CA ASP A 82 -0.86 -21.31 7.22
C ASP A 82 -0.39 -19.90 6.84
N VAL A 83 -1.33 -19.02 6.49
CA VAL A 83 -1.06 -17.65 6.04
C VAL A 83 -2.06 -16.69 6.66
N VAL A 84 -1.58 -15.50 7.03
CA VAL A 84 -2.43 -14.33 7.31
C VAL A 84 -2.10 -13.25 6.29
N LEU A 85 -3.07 -12.84 5.49
CA LEU A 85 -2.95 -11.67 4.64
C LEU A 85 -3.26 -10.42 5.47
N LEU A 86 -2.24 -9.62 5.77
CA LEU A 86 -2.37 -8.32 6.43
C LEU A 86 -2.75 -7.28 5.36
N ARG A 87 -4.04 -7.18 5.09
CA ARG A 87 -4.61 -6.33 4.03
C ARG A 87 -5.56 -5.26 4.57
N GLN A 88 -5.35 -4.90 5.84
CA GLN A 88 -6.04 -3.78 6.46
C GLN A 88 -5.75 -2.49 5.69
N ASP A 89 -6.79 -1.73 5.38
CA ASP A 89 -6.65 -0.42 4.76
C ASP A 89 -6.19 0.64 5.78
N PRO A 90 -5.58 1.73 5.33
CA PRO A 90 -5.26 2.88 6.20
C PRO A 90 -6.51 3.38 6.95
N PRO A 91 -6.34 4.11 8.07
CA PRO A 91 -5.16 4.90 8.41
C PRO A 91 -4.00 4.09 9.03
N PHE A 92 -2.76 4.51 8.74
CA PHE A 92 -1.56 3.97 9.37
C PHE A 92 -1.33 4.69 10.70
N ASP A 93 -2.03 4.24 11.72
CA ASP A 93 -2.11 4.82 13.06
C ASP A 93 -1.71 3.82 14.14
N MET A 94 -1.88 4.18 15.41
CA MET A 94 -1.55 3.28 16.54
C MET A 94 -2.39 2.01 16.56
N ASN A 95 -3.60 2.02 15.99
CA ASN A 95 -4.39 0.81 15.84
C ASN A 95 -3.74 -0.14 14.82
N TYR A 96 -3.31 0.41 13.67
CA TYR A 96 -2.55 -0.36 12.68
C TYR A 96 -1.26 -0.92 13.27
N ILE A 97 -0.46 -0.09 13.94
CA ILE A 97 0.79 -0.48 14.61
C ILE A 97 0.53 -1.59 15.64
N THR A 98 -0.51 -1.46 16.46
CA THR A 98 -0.88 -2.48 17.47
C THR A 98 -1.23 -3.81 16.79
N THR A 99 -1.97 -3.77 15.69
CA THR A 99 -2.29 -4.96 14.89
C THR A 99 -1.02 -5.69 14.43
N THR A 100 -0.03 -4.95 13.93
CA THR A 100 1.24 -5.55 13.50
C THR A 100 2.00 -6.20 14.66
N HIS A 101 2.03 -5.58 15.86
CA HIS A 101 2.62 -6.17 17.05
C HIS A 101 1.95 -7.47 17.49
N ILE A 102 0.65 -7.56 17.35
CA ILE A 102 -0.10 -8.78 17.67
C ILE A 102 0.24 -9.88 16.66
N LEU A 103 0.18 -9.58 15.37
CA LEU A 103 0.43 -10.56 14.30
C LEU A 103 1.88 -11.04 14.25
N GLU A 104 2.84 -10.22 14.64
CA GLU A 104 4.25 -10.60 14.76
C GLU A 104 4.46 -11.82 15.68
N ARG A 105 3.58 -12.02 16.67
CA ARG A 105 3.69 -13.15 17.63
C ARG A 105 3.54 -14.52 16.99
N ILE A 106 2.90 -14.59 15.85
CA ILE A 106 2.68 -15.86 15.11
C ILE A 106 3.60 -15.98 13.89
N HIS A 107 4.17 -14.87 13.43
CA HIS A 107 5.14 -14.86 12.32
C HIS A 107 6.51 -15.38 12.80
N PRO A 108 7.28 -16.13 11.98
CA PRO A 108 6.95 -16.66 10.65
C PRO A 108 6.27 -18.04 10.64
N LYS A 109 5.98 -18.63 11.80
CA LYS A 109 5.32 -19.96 11.86
C LYS A 109 4.01 -19.96 11.07
N THR A 110 3.15 -18.98 11.32
CA THR A 110 2.09 -18.58 10.39
C THR A 110 2.66 -17.46 9.54
N LEU A 111 2.71 -17.63 8.23
CA LEU A 111 3.27 -16.62 7.34
C LEU A 111 2.34 -15.40 7.27
N VAL A 112 2.70 -14.31 7.93
CA VAL A 112 1.97 -13.04 7.79
C VAL A 112 2.54 -12.27 6.60
N VAL A 113 1.71 -11.84 5.67
CA VAL A 113 2.11 -11.14 4.43
C VAL A 113 1.49 -9.73 4.39
N ASN A 114 2.32 -8.70 4.36
CA ASN A 114 3.79 -8.67 4.47
C ASN A 114 4.23 -8.83 5.93
N ASP A 115 5.55 -9.05 6.15
CA ASP A 115 6.14 -9.17 7.50
C ASP A 115 5.68 -8.02 8.40
N PRO A 116 4.99 -8.30 9.51
CA PRO A 116 4.35 -7.26 10.32
C PRO A 116 5.33 -6.33 11.04
N ALA A 117 6.52 -6.83 11.40
CA ALA A 117 7.55 -6.00 12.02
C ALA A 117 8.07 -4.96 11.02
N TRP A 118 8.31 -5.37 9.80
CA TRP A 118 8.80 -4.47 8.77
C TRP A 118 7.72 -3.58 8.19
N VAL A 119 6.45 -4.03 8.13
CA VAL A 119 5.32 -3.16 7.73
C VAL A 119 5.25 -1.93 8.65
N ARG A 120 5.28 -2.11 9.99
CA ARG A 120 5.22 -0.95 10.89
C ARG A 120 6.48 -0.08 10.86
N ASN A 121 7.65 -0.66 10.55
CA ASN A 121 8.93 0.06 10.50
C ASN A 121 9.18 0.74 9.16
N SER A 122 8.32 0.54 8.17
CA SER A 122 8.48 1.05 6.80
C SER A 122 7.25 1.84 6.33
N PRO A 123 6.87 2.94 7.02
CA PRO A 123 5.80 3.81 6.54
C PRO A 123 6.14 4.33 5.13
N GLU A 124 5.17 4.30 4.22
CA GLU A 124 5.35 4.47 2.77
C GLU A 124 6.19 5.68 2.32
N LYS A 125 6.03 6.82 3.02
CA LYS A 125 6.74 8.08 2.70
C LYS A 125 8.03 8.26 3.50
N ILE A 126 8.25 7.44 4.53
CA ILE A 126 9.52 7.41 5.27
C ILE A 126 10.44 6.39 4.64
N PHE A 127 9.95 5.20 4.31
CA PHE A 127 10.79 4.15 3.77
C PHE A 127 11.51 4.55 2.49
N VAL A 128 10.86 5.35 1.63
CA VAL A 128 11.50 5.87 0.41
C VAL A 128 12.74 6.70 0.70
N THR A 129 12.85 7.33 1.87
CA THR A 129 14.01 8.17 2.25
C THR A 129 15.31 7.38 2.46
N GLU A 130 15.24 6.06 2.53
CA GLU A 130 16.44 5.23 2.52
C GLU A 130 17.15 5.20 1.15
N PHE A 131 16.48 5.71 0.11
CA PHE A 131 16.97 5.75 -1.26
C PHE A 131 16.99 7.20 -1.80
N PRO A 132 17.78 8.10 -1.19
CA PRO A 132 17.71 9.54 -1.47
C PRO A 132 18.09 9.89 -2.92
N ASP A 133 18.87 9.06 -3.59
CA ASP A 133 19.26 9.20 -4.99
C ASP A 133 18.15 8.76 -5.99
N LEU A 134 17.10 8.12 -5.49
CA LEU A 134 15.96 7.65 -6.28
C LEU A 134 14.70 8.49 -6.07
N MET A 135 14.69 9.42 -5.11
CA MET A 135 13.54 10.24 -4.76
C MET A 135 13.76 11.71 -5.10
N PRO A 136 12.70 12.53 -5.23
CA PRO A 136 12.86 13.98 -5.35
C PRO A 136 13.42 14.57 -4.06
N GLU A 137 13.94 15.77 -4.13
CA GLU A 137 14.35 16.53 -2.95
C GLU A 137 13.16 16.60 -1.99
N THR A 138 13.42 16.19 -0.73
CA THR A 138 12.39 15.95 0.27
C THR A 138 12.80 16.49 1.62
N LEU A 139 11.86 17.11 2.30
CA LEU A 139 11.96 17.58 3.67
C LEU A 139 10.82 16.98 4.51
N ILE A 140 11.12 16.43 5.68
CA ILE A 140 10.13 15.99 6.66
C ILE A 140 10.31 16.85 7.91
N THR A 141 9.30 17.66 8.25
CA THR A 141 9.42 18.63 9.34
C THR A 141 8.05 19.05 9.90
N LYS A 142 8.09 19.72 11.05
CA LYS A 142 6.99 20.56 11.57
C LYS A 142 7.40 22.04 11.65
N ASP A 143 8.64 22.38 11.31
CA ASP A 143 9.15 23.73 11.39
C ASP A 143 8.77 24.54 10.12
N PRO A 144 7.92 25.58 10.25
CA PRO A 144 7.55 26.41 9.11
C PRO A 144 8.73 27.17 8.47
N MET A 145 9.80 27.44 9.23
CA MET A 145 10.97 28.14 8.71
C MET A 145 11.78 27.23 7.77
N GLU A 146 11.89 25.94 8.10
CA GLU A 146 12.51 24.94 7.22
C GLU A 146 11.73 24.79 5.91
N VAL A 147 10.38 24.79 5.97
CA VAL A 147 9.54 24.76 4.76
C VAL A 147 9.73 26.01 3.90
N ALA A 148 9.81 27.20 4.53
CA ALA A 148 10.04 28.43 3.81
C ALA A 148 11.42 28.44 3.12
N THR A 149 12.44 27.91 3.78
CA THR A 149 13.80 27.77 3.24
C THR A 149 13.80 26.79 2.06
N PHE A 150 13.19 25.62 2.22
CA PHE A 150 13.06 24.60 1.17
C PHE A 150 12.33 25.16 -0.07
N ARG A 151 11.20 25.86 0.14
CA ARG A 151 10.46 26.49 -0.97
C ARG A 151 11.29 27.57 -1.68
N LYS A 152 12.08 28.37 -0.94
CA LYS A 152 12.97 29.36 -1.55
C LYS A 152 14.04 28.72 -2.45
N GLU A 153 14.48 27.51 -2.11
CA GLU A 153 15.49 26.77 -2.86
C GLU A 153 14.88 26.10 -4.13
N PHE A 154 13.71 25.47 -3.99
CA PHE A 154 13.14 24.62 -5.04
C PHE A 154 11.95 25.24 -5.80
N GLY A 155 11.45 26.39 -5.39
CA GLY A 155 10.31 27.07 -6.00
C GLY A 155 8.98 26.36 -5.68
N ASP A 156 8.36 25.74 -6.69
CA ASP A 156 7.10 25.01 -6.52
C ASP A 156 7.32 23.75 -5.68
N ILE A 157 6.47 23.57 -4.67
CA ILE A 157 6.54 22.45 -3.73
C ILE A 157 5.20 21.73 -3.56
N ILE A 158 5.28 20.47 -3.16
CA ILE A 158 4.14 19.69 -2.65
C ILE A 158 4.25 19.59 -1.14
N VAL A 159 3.16 19.89 -0.42
CA VAL A 159 3.03 19.64 1.03
C VAL A 159 1.93 18.61 1.22
N LYS A 160 2.21 17.55 1.98
CA LYS A 160 1.24 16.47 2.22
C LYS A 160 1.41 15.86 3.62
N PRO A 161 0.36 15.27 4.22
CA PRO A 161 0.47 14.53 5.48
C PRO A 161 1.42 13.35 5.32
N LEU A 162 2.30 13.12 6.30
CA LEU A 162 3.28 12.04 6.25
C LEU A 162 2.62 10.66 6.21
N TYR A 163 1.55 10.46 6.98
CA TYR A 163 0.79 9.21 7.06
C TYR A 163 -0.56 9.26 6.32
N GLY A 164 -0.75 10.27 5.45
CA GLY A 164 -1.93 10.37 4.60
C GLY A 164 -1.94 9.36 3.46
N ASN A 165 -3.12 8.99 2.99
CA ASN A 165 -3.32 8.03 1.90
C ASN A 165 -4.35 8.55 0.88
N GLY A 166 -4.44 7.89 -0.28
CA GLY A 166 -5.47 8.16 -1.29
C GLY A 166 -5.47 9.56 -1.91
N GLY A 167 -4.41 10.35 -1.71
CA GLY A 167 -4.31 11.71 -2.23
C GLY A 167 -4.97 12.78 -1.35
N ALA A 168 -5.47 12.42 -0.15
CA ALA A 168 -6.04 13.39 0.77
C ALA A 168 -4.96 14.32 1.36
N GLY A 169 -5.25 15.63 1.41
CA GLY A 169 -4.36 16.61 2.03
C GLY A 169 -3.08 16.91 1.23
N ILE A 170 -3.05 16.61 -0.07
CA ILE A 170 -1.94 17.00 -0.95
C ILE A 170 -2.18 18.41 -1.46
N PHE A 171 -1.22 19.29 -1.24
CA PHE A 171 -1.27 20.67 -1.71
C PHE A 171 -0.05 20.97 -2.58
N HIS A 172 -0.32 21.47 -3.79
CA HIS A 172 0.68 22.07 -4.65
C HIS A 172 0.73 23.57 -4.38
N LEU A 173 1.87 24.06 -3.95
CA LEU A 173 2.12 25.47 -3.66
C LEU A 173 3.12 26.02 -4.68
N HIS A 174 2.67 26.96 -5.48
CA HIS A 174 3.54 27.72 -6.38
C HIS A 174 4.49 28.64 -5.60
N GLU A 175 5.62 28.98 -6.19
CA GLU A 175 6.61 29.88 -5.56
C GLU A 175 5.98 31.19 -5.06
N ALA A 176 5.04 31.77 -5.81
CA ALA A 176 4.37 33.03 -5.47
C ALA A 176 3.14 32.87 -4.55
N ASP A 177 2.76 31.64 -4.16
CA ASP A 177 1.57 31.42 -3.35
C ASP A 177 1.73 32.00 -1.93
N ARG A 178 0.77 32.83 -1.51
CA ARG A 178 0.79 33.52 -0.21
C ARG A 178 0.12 32.72 0.92
N ASN A 179 -0.43 31.54 0.63
CA ASN A 179 -1.18 30.75 1.60
C ASN A 179 -0.30 29.77 2.40
N LEU A 180 1.01 29.73 2.17
CA LEU A 180 1.90 28.78 2.85
C LEU A 180 1.74 28.82 4.37
N ALA A 181 1.78 30.02 4.99
CA ALA A 181 1.68 30.13 6.45
C ALA A 181 0.33 29.57 6.97
N SER A 182 -0.79 29.98 6.38
CA SER A 182 -2.12 29.49 6.76
C SER A 182 -2.27 27.98 6.56
N LEU A 183 -1.68 27.44 5.49
CA LEU A 183 -1.68 26.00 5.26
C LEU A 183 -0.91 25.24 6.36
N LEU A 184 0.29 25.72 6.73
CA LEU A 184 1.09 25.09 7.78
C LEU A 184 0.44 25.19 9.15
N GLU A 185 -0.23 26.31 9.45
CA GLU A 185 -1.06 26.43 10.67
C GLU A 185 -2.19 25.40 10.69
N MET A 186 -2.92 25.25 9.60
CA MET A 186 -3.97 24.25 9.46
C MET A 186 -3.41 22.82 9.61
N PHE A 187 -2.27 22.51 8.99
CA PHE A 187 -1.60 21.22 9.17
C PHE A 187 -1.21 20.97 10.63
N GLY A 188 -0.67 21.99 11.32
CA GLY A 188 -0.33 21.88 12.73
C GLY A 188 -1.51 21.64 13.67
N GLN A 189 -2.73 22.06 13.26
CA GLN A 189 -3.97 21.79 14.01
C GLN A 189 -4.56 20.41 13.71
N LEU A 190 -4.47 19.95 12.46
CA LEU A 190 -5.08 18.69 12.00
C LEU A 190 -4.19 17.47 12.25
N PHE A 191 -2.88 17.62 12.17
CA PHE A 191 -1.93 16.51 12.24
C PHE A 191 -0.94 16.68 13.40
N ARG A 192 -0.79 15.65 14.21
CA ARG A 192 0.21 15.61 15.29
C ARG A 192 1.61 15.30 14.79
N GLU A 193 1.69 14.57 13.70
CA GLU A 193 2.91 14.10 13.07
C GLU A 193 3.54 15.21 12.20
N PRO A 194 4.83 15.10 11.88
CA PRO A 194 5.43 15.91 10.83
C PRO A 194 4.70 15.76 9.49
N TYR A 195 4.82 16.75 8.66
CA TYR A 195 4.40 16.65 7.26
C TYR A 195 5.62 16.50 6.35
N ILE A 196 5.39 16.00 5.14
CA ILE A 196 6.42 15.86 4.12
C ILE A 196 6.24 16.95 3.06
N VAL A 197 7.35 17.55 2.69
CA VAL A 197 7.46 18.58 1.64
C VAL A 197 8.39 18.04 0.57
N GLN A 198 7.99 18.14 -0.69
CA GLN A 198 8.78 17.67 -1.82
C GLN A 198 8.82 18.72 -2.92
N ARG A 199 9.94 18.76 -3.67
CA ARG A 199 9.98 19.53 -4.91
C ARG A 199 8.86 19.06 -5.86
N TYR A 200 8.14 19.99 -6.47
CA TYR A 200 7.10 19.65 -7.43
C TYR A 200 7.70 19.03 -8.70
N LEU A 201 7.22 17.87 -9.05
CA LEU A 201 7.60 17.17 -10.29
C LEU A 201 6.59 17.46 -11.39
N LYS A 202 6.97 18.27 -12.39
CA LYS A 202 6.08 18.64 -13.51
C LYS A 202 5.60 17.43 -14.30
N ASP A 203 6.39 16.34 -14.30
CA ASP A 203 6.06 15.10 -15.00
C ASP A 203 4.83 14.37 -14.44
N VAL A 204 4.32 14.76 -13.26
CA VAL A 204 3.04 14.24 -12.74
C VAL A 204 1.88 14.44 -13.72
N ARG A 205 1.96 15.47 -14.60
CA ARG A 205 0.96 15.69 -15.66
C ARG A 205 0.96 14.60 -16.73
N LYS A 206 2.08 13.90 -16.92
CA LYS A 206 2.19 12.74 -17.81
C LYS A 206 1.73 11.45 -17.12
N GLY A 207 1.63 11.50 -15.80
CA GLY A 207 1.19 10.41 -14.93
C GLY A 207 2.11 10.17 -13.75
N ASP A 208 1.57 9.40 -12.83
CA ASP A 208 2.21 8.84 -11.65
C ASP A 208 2.09 7.32 -11.77
N LYS A 209 3.21 6.67 -12.04
CA LYS A 209 3.20 5.25 -12.35
C LYS A 209 3.20 4.42 -11.06
N ARG A 210 2.17 3.57 -10.89
CA ARG A 210 2.14 2.52 -9.88
C ARG A 210 2.80 1.27 -10.47
N ILE A 211 3.93 0.86 -9.91
CA ILE A 211 4.63 -0.39 -10.24
C ILE A 211 4.39 -1.38 -9.12
N ILE A 212 3.96 -2.59 -9.47
CA ILE A 212 3.73 -3.68 -8.52
C ILE A 212 4.95 -4.60 -8.54
N LEU A 213 5.45 -4.92 -7.35
CA LEU A 213 6.55 -5.85 -7.16
C LEU A 213 6.08 -7.07 -6.34
N ILE A 214 6.54 -8.24 -6.75
CA ILE A 214 6.42 -9.49 -5.99
C ILE A 214 7.82 -9.95 -5.61
N ASP A 215 8.06 -10.11 -4.31
CA ASP A 215 9.36 -10.54 -3.75
C ASP A 215 10.53 -9.70 -4.32
N GLY A 216 10.32 -8.38 -4.44
CA GLY A 216 11.30 -7.42 -4.93
C GLY A 216 11.46 -7.35 -6.46
N GLU A 217 10.71 -8.15 -7.25
CA GLU A 217 10.77 -8.11 -8.70
C GLU A 217 9.55 -7.40 -9.30
N PRO A 218 9.71 -6.48 -10.27
CA PRO A 218 8.59 -5.80 -10.89
C PRO A 218 7.80 -6.75 -11.80
N VAL A 219 6.49 -6.85 -11.56
CA VAL A 219 5.60 -7.79 -12.27
C VAL A 219 4.51 -7.11 -13.09
N GLY A 220 4.33 -5.81 -12.93
CA GLY A 220 3.36 -5.03 -13.71
C GLY A 220 3.28 -3.58 -13.28
N ALA A 221 2.69 -2.76 -14.13
CA ALA A 221 2.53 -1.34 -13.85
C ALA A 221 1.26 -0.77 -14.50
N ILE A 222 0.76 0.32 -13.91
CA ILE A 222 -0.24 1.21 -14.50
C ILE A 222 0.23 2.65 -14.39
N ASN A 223 -0.11 3.47 -15.38
CA ASN A 223 0.08 4.91 -15.31
C ASN A 223 -1.23 5.56 -14.83
N ARG A 224 -1.16 6.36 -13.77
CA ARG A 224 -2.31 7.10 -13.21
C ARG A 224 -2.20 8.55 -13.68
N VAL A 225 -3.00 8.92 -14.65
CA VAL A 225 -3.00 10.28 -15.21
C VAL A 225 -3.99 11.14 -14.43
N PRO A 226 -3.54 12.28 -13.85
CA PRO A 226 -4.44 13.17 -13.12
C PRO A 226 -5.51 13.76 -14.01
N ALA A 227 -6.66 14.10 -13.42
CA ALA A 227 -7.67 14.89 -14.09
C ALA A 227 -7.11 16.29 -14.47
N GLU A 228 -7.67 16.92 -15.50
CA GLU A 228 -7.15 18.19 -16.04
C GLU A 228 -7.05 19.30 -14.98
N HIS A 229 -7.99 19.32 -14.06
CA HIS A 229 -8.12 20.35 -13.00
C HIS A 229 -7.60 19.91 -11.63
N ASP A 230 -6.98 18.73 -11.52
CA ASP A 230 -6.41 18.23 -10.26
C ASP A 230 -4.91 17.94 -10.43
N SER A 231 -4.13 18.18 -9.41
CA SER A 231 -2.70 17.80 -9.38
C SER A 231 -2.47 16.38 -8.90
N ARG A 232 -3.51 15.72 -8.37
CA ARG A 232 -3.44 14.37 -7.79
C ARG A 232 -3.78 13.32 -8.84
N SER A 233 -3.00 12.27 -8.88
CA SER A 233 -3.11 11.15 -9.84
C SER A 233 -3.86 9.94 -9.29
N ASN A 234 -4.15 9.91 -7.99
CA ASN A 234 -4.81 8.79 -7.33
C ASN A 234 -6.18 8.50 -7.93
N MET A 235 -6.48 7.22 -8.20
CA MET A 235 -7.77 6.81 -8.80
C MET A 235 -8.98 7.18 -7.94
N HIS A 236 -8.83 7.22 -6.61
CA HIS A 236 -9.90 7.61 -5.67
C HIS A 236 -10.32 9.07 -5.82
N VAL A 237 -9.48 9.94 -6.37
CA VAL A 237 -9.78 11.37 -6.59
C VAL A 237 -9.96 11.72 -8.08
N GLY A 238 -10.22 10.71 -8.93
CA GLY A 238 -10.54 10.93 -10.35
C GLY A 238 -9.37 10.71 -11.32
N GLY A 239 -8.22 10.26 -10.84
CA GLY A 239 -7.13 9.83 -11.71
C GLY A 239 -7.55 8.66 -12.60
N ARG A 240 -7.09 8.65 -13.86
CA ARG A 240 -7.40 7.62 -14.85
C ARG A 240 -6.22 6.67 -14.98
N ALA A 241 -6.48 5.36 -14.79
CA ALA A 241 -5.47 4.34 -15.07
C ALA A 241 -5.32 4.11 -16.57
N GLU A 242 -4.07 4.03 -17.04
CA GLU A 242 -3.70 3.73 -18.41
C GLU A 242 -2.67 2.60 -18.45
N LYS A 243 -2.67 1.86 -19.56
CA LYS A 243 -1.64 0.86 -19.85
C LYS A 243 -0.28 1.53 -19.96
N THR A 244 0.75 0.91 -19.41
CA THR A 244 2.12 1.40 -19.50
C THR A 244 3.12 0.26 -19.47
N GLU A 245 4.35 0.57 -19.87
CA GLU A 245 5.53 -0.30 -19.72
C GLU A 245 6.58 0.40 -18.87
N LEU A 246 7.48 -0.36 -18.28
CA LEU A 246 8.56 0.19 -17.48
C LEU A 246 9.65 0.78 -18.37
N THR A 247 10.10 2.00 -18.03
CA THR A 247 11.31 2.61 -18.60
C THR A 247 12.56 1.94 -18.03
N GLU A 248 13.73 2.24 -18.59
CA GLU A 248 15.02 1.78 -18.05
C GLU A 248 15.26 2.32 -16.63
N ARG A 249 14.93 3.62 -16.40
CA ARG A 249 15.05 4.25 -15.09
C ARG A 249 14.17 3.56 -14.04
N GLU A 250 12.95 3.23 -14.37
CA GLU A 250 12.05 2.54 -13.46
C GLU A 250 12.52 1.11 -13.16
N ARG A 251 13.12 0.43 -14.13
CA ARG A 251 13.78 -0.89 -13.89
C ARG A 251 14.98 -0.76 -12.96
N GLU A 252 15.80 0.27 -13.13
CA GLU A 252 16.90 0.60 -12.24
C GLU A 252 16.40 0.84 -10.81
N ILE A 253 15.35 1.66 -10.63
CA ILE A 253 14.72 1.90 -9.33
C ILE A 253 14.30 0.56 -8.69
N CYS A 254 13.56 -0.27 -9.41
CA CYS A 254 13.13 -1.58 -8.92
C CYS A 254 14.31 -2.48 -8.53
N ALA A 255 15.34 -2.55 -9.36
CA ALA A 255 16.53 -3.34 -9.08
C ALA A 255 17.30 -2.89 -7.82
N ARG A 256 17.34 -1.57 -7.58
CA ARG A 256 18.01 -0.99 -6.41
C ARG A 256 17.26 -1.26 -5.10
N ILE A 257 15.94 -1.21 -5.09
CA ILE A 257 15.14 -1.44 -3.88
C ILE A 257 14.84 -2.92 -3.64
N GLY A 258 14.81 -3.75 -4.67
CA GLY A 258 14.42 -5.16 -4.62
C GLY A 258 15.10 -5.96 -3.51
N PRO A 259 16.43 -5.90 -3.34
CA PRO A 259 17.14 -6.59 -2.25
C PRO A 259 16.62 -6.21 -0.85
N ALA A 260 16.40 -4.91 -0.58
CA ALA A 260 15.90 -4.44 0.70
C ALA A 260 14.44 -4.89 0.96
N LEU A 261 13.62 -5.00 -0.10
CA LEU A 261 12.26 -5.52 0.01
C LEU A 261 12.26 -7.01 0.39
N ARG A 262 13.11 -7.82 -0.25
CA ARG A 262 13.26 -9.26 0.05
C ARG A 262 13.76 -9.50 1.47
N GLU A 263 14.82 -8.78 1.87
CA GLU A 263 15.40 -8.89 3.21
C GLU A 263 14.38 -8.63 4.32
N ARG A 264 13.43 -7.72 4.06
CA ARG A 264 12.35 -7.34 4.99
C ARG A 264 11.09 -8.19 4.86
N GLY A 265 11.10 -9.24 4.06
CA GLY A 265 9.94 -10.12 3.90
C GLY A 265 8.74 -9.45 3.23
N PHE A 266 8.97 -8.43 2.40
CA PHE A 266 7.92 -7.78 1.61
C PHE A 266 7.64 -8.56 0.33
N ILE A 267 6.56 -9.31 0.33
CA ILE A 267 6.13 -10.10 -0.82
C ILE A 267 5.37 -9.26 -1.84
N LEU A 268 4.41 -8.44 -1.39
CA LEU A 268 3.61 -7.58 -2.28
C LEU A 268 3.87 -6.11 -1.96
N VAL A 269 4.43 -5.40 -2.91
CA VAL A 269 4.76 -3.98 -2.79
C VAL A 269 4.26 -3.20 -3.99
N GLY A 270 3.79 -1.98 -3.76
CA GLY A 270 3.52 -1.00 -4.81
C GLY A 270 4.44 0.19 -4.64
N ILE A 271 5.15 0.59 -5.68
CA ILE A 271 5.88 1.86 -5.66
C ILE A 271 5.24 2.88 -6.59
N ASP A 272 5.38 4.14 -6.24
CA ASP A 272 4.89 5.25 -7.04
C ASP A 272 6.06 6.02 -7.62
N VAL A 273 6.05 6.23 -8.96
CA VAL A 273 7.14 6.88 -9.70
C VAL A 273 6.58 7.98 -10.58
N ILE A 274 7.14 9.18 -10.45
CA ILE A 274 6.81 10.35 -11.28
C ILE A 274 8.08 10.77 -12.02
N GLY A 275 8.08 10.66 -13.36
CA GLY A 275 9.28 10.87 -14.15
C GLY A 275 10.39 9.90 -13.74
N ASP A 276 11.52 10.44 -13.29
CA ASP A 276 12.71 9.68 -12.89
C ASP A 276 12.78 9.39 -11.37
N TYR A 277 11.73 9.77 -10.59
CA TYR A 277 11.77 9.77 -9.14
C TYR A 277 10.68 8.89 -8.51
N MET A 278 11.10 8.05 -7.58
CA MET A 278 10.22 7.29 -6.71
C MET A 278 9.72 8.19 -5.57
N THR A 279 8.41 8.24 -5.37
CA THR A 279 7.78 9.12 -4.38
C THR A 279 7.26 8.39 -3.15
N GLU A 280 6.93 7.10 -3.27
CA GLU A 280 6.36 6.26 -2.20
C GLU A 280 6.72 4.78 -2.40
N ILE A 281 6.87 4.03 -1.30
CA ILE A 281 6.98 2.56 -1.27
C ILE A 281 5.85 2.02 -0.40
N ASN A 282 4.81 1.48 -1.02
CA ASN A 282 3.59 1.02 -0.36
C ASN A 282 3.71 -0.46 0.01
N VAL A 283 3.87 -0.76 1.30
CA VAL A 283 4.05 -2.12 1.84
C VAL A 283 2.83 -2.66 2.60
N THR A 284 1.80 -1.84 2.80
CA THR A 284 0.58 -2.18 3.54
C THR A 284 -0.45 -2.90 2.64
N SER A 285 -1.27 -2.12 1.94
CA SER A 285 -2.35 -2.63 1.09
C SER A 285 -2.30 -2.06 -0.35
N PRO A 286 -1.16 -2.22 -1.11
CA PRO A 286 -1.06 -1.66 -2.43
C PRO A 286 -2.17 -2.19 -3.35
N THR A 287 -2.68 -1.28 -4.20
CA THR A 287 -3.71 -1.55 -5.22
C THR A 287 -3.12 -1.46 -6.62
N GLY A 288 -3.89 -1.89 -7.64
CA GLY A 288 -3.48 -1.84 -9.05
C GLY A 288 -3.41 -3.20 -9.74
N VAL A 289 -3.53 -4.30 -8.99
CA VAL A 289 -3.45 -5.67 -9.53
C VAL A 289 -4.51 -5.94 -10.58
N ARG A 290 -5.76 -5.53 -10.33
CA ARG A 290 -6.89 -5.70 -11.26
C ARG A 290 -6.73 -4.85 -12.52
N GLU A 291 -6.20 -3.64 -12.37
CA GLU A 291 -5.93 -2.74 -13.48
C GLU A 291 -4.86 -3.30 -14.42
N VAL A 292 -3.75 -3.80 -13.88
CA VAL A 292 -2.70 -4.45 -14.68
C VAL A 292 -3.29 -5.61 -15.50
N GLN A 293 -4.06 -6.47 -14.87
CA GLN A 293 -4.69 -7.61 -15.55
C GLN A 293 -5.68 -7.16 -16.63
N ARG A 294 -6.50 -6.13 -16.35
CA ARG A 294 -7.47 -5.56 -17.32
C ARG A 294 -6.79 -4.99 -18.57
N PHE A 295 -5.58 -4.46 -18.41
CA PHE A 295 -4.78 -3.96 -19.55
C PHE A 295 -3.97 -5.06 -20.28
N GLY A 296 -4.22 -6.33 -19.95
CA GLY A 296 -3.57 -7.48 -20.58
C GLY A 296 -2.15 -7.76 -20.04
N GLY A 297 -1.81 -7.23 -18.86
CA GLY A 297 -0.58 -7.54 -18.14
C GLY A 297 -0.63 -8.89 -17.43
N ALA A 298 0.40 -9.17 -16.64
CA ALA A 298 0.53 -10.42 -15.89
C ALA A 298 -0.62 -10.66 -14.91
N ASN A 299 -0.94 -11.93 -14.65
CA ASN A 299 -1.79 -12.32 -13.52
C ASN A 299 -0.98 -12.22 -12.22
N ILE A 300 -0.93 -11.00 -11.65
CA ILE A 300 -0.15 -10.71 -10.44
C ILE A 300 -0.64 -11.53 -9.24
N ALA A 301 -1.94 -11.80 -9.15
CA ALA A 301 -2.48 -12.65 -8.08
C ALA A 301 -1.91 -14.07 -8.15
N SER A 302 -1.72 -14.62 -9.36
CA SER A 302 -1.06 -15.91 -9.54
C SER A 302 0.40 -15.86 -9.10
N LEU A 303 1.17 -14.87 -9.55
CA LEU A 303 2.57 -14.70 -9.15
C LEU A 303 2.74 -14.52 -7.63
N PHE A 304 1.81 -13.80 -7.00
CA PHE A 304 1.78 -13.65 -5.55
C PHE A 304 1.65 -14.99 -4.85
N TRP A 305 0.69 -15.83 -5.27
CA TRP A 305 0.48 -17.13 -4.64
C TRP A 305 1.60 -18.12 -4.96
N ASP A 306 2.23 -18.06 -6.14
CA ASP A 306 3.43 -18.85 -6.44
C ASP A 306 4.56 -18.54 -5.44
N CYS A 307 4.76 -17.26 -5.12
CA CYS A 307 5.73 -16.82 -4.13
C CYS A 307 5.36 -17.27 -2.71
N VAL A 308 4.10 -17.09 -2.28
CA VAL A 308 3.61 -17.47 -0.95
C VAL A 308 3.71 -18.97 -0.73
N GLU A 309 3.25 -19.77 -1.69
CA GLU A 309 3.34 -21.24 -1.65
C GLU A 309 4.79 -21.70 -1.58
N GLY A 310 5.70 -21.07 -2.36
CA GLY A 310 7.12 -21.38 -2.32
C GLY A 310 7.80 -21.07 -0.98
N LYS A 311 7.33 -20.05 -0.26
CA LYS A 311 7.85 -19.72 1.09
C LYS A 311 7.25 -20.60 2.20
N ARG A 312 6.17 -21.33 1.94
CA ARG A 312 5.51 -22.27 2.88
C ARG A 312 5.91 -23.73 2.68
N GLY A 313 6.43 -24.08 1.51
CA GLY A 313 6.97 -25.41 1.21
C GLY A 313 8.37 -25.56 1.70
#